data_0ffa3e494f82db63133908dfab06d2a5
#
_entry.id   0ffa3e494f82db63133908dfab06d2a5
#
_cell.length_a   1.000
_cell.length_b   1.000
_cell.length_c   1.000
_cell.angle_alpha   90.00
_cell.angle_beta   90.00
_cell.angle_gamma   90.00
#
_symmetry.space_group_name_H-M   'P 1'
#
loop_
_entity.id
_entity.type
_entity.pdbx_description
1 polymer ?
#
loop_
_entity_poly.entity_id
_entity_poly.type
_entity_poly.pdbx_seq_one_letter_code
_entity_poly.pdbx_strand_id
1 'polypeptide(L)'
;IQFAVGDTARFLLGKLAVAIINKIDLKNQSLYPILLLSFIFFTFTMTDLCKGNGYLAVYIAGMMVGNARIVNRKEIATFMSGMTWLFQIIMFLSLGLLVNPHEMLSIAIPATLIGIFMIVLARPLSVLLCLLPFKKMNINSRLFISWVGLRGAVPIIFATYPVVADVPGSTQIFNIVFFITILSLVVQGTTISWMAKLLHLDTPLEKTGNDFGVEIPEEINTDLRDIVLTEEMLAKGNRLMDMNLPKGMLVMLIKRGNEFMIPNGSLQLHAGDKLLIISESKTK
;
A
#
# COMPACT_ATOMS: atom_id res chain seq x y z
N ILE A 1 -33.17 -5.22 -3.32
CA ILE A 1 -32.94 -5.65 -4.72
C ILE A 1 -31.67 -4.99 -5.25
N GLN A 2 -31.43 -3.67 -5.08
CA GLN A 2 -30.22 -2.97 -5.57
C GLN A 2 -28.90 -3.53 -5.01
N PHE A 3 -28.87 -3.99 -3.76
CA PHE A 3 -27.68 -4.61 -3.16
C PHE A 3 -27.43 -6.02 -3.74
N ALA A 4 -28.42 -6.87 -3.83
CA ALA A 4 -28.22 -8.26 -4.26
C ALA A 4 -27.87 -8.40 -5.76
N VAL A 5 -28.55 -7.66 -6.63
CA VAL A 5 -28.22 -7.64 -8.08
C VAL A 5 -26.87 -6.98 -8.33
N GLY A 6 -26.55 -5.93 -7.56
CA GLY A 6 -25.25 -5.31 -7.61
C GLY A 6 -24.11 -6.22 -7.18
N ASP A 7 -24.26 -7.05 -6.15
CA ASP A 7 -23.18 -7.89 -5.62
C ASP A 7 -22.83 -9.06 -6.55
N THR A 8 -23.83 -9.67 -7.19
CA THR A 8 -23.58 -10.74 -8.19
C THR A 8 -22.90 -10.20 -9.44
N ALA A 9 -23.31 -9.05 -9.96
CA ALA A 9 -22.68 -8.42 -11.12
C ALA A 9 -21.23 -7.99 -10.82
N ARG A 10 -20.96 -7.45 -9.63
CA ARG A 10 -19.62 -7.02 -9.17
C ARG A 10 -18.65 -8.21 -9.08
N PHE A 11 -19.13 -9.35 -8.53
CA PHE A 11 -18.34 -10.56 -8.43
C PHE A 11 -18.04 -11.16 -9.82
N LEU A 12 -19.03 -11.13 -10.72
CA LEU A 12 -18.85 -11.57 -12.10
C LEU A 12 -17.85 -10.72 -12.86
N LEU A 13 -17.93 -9.39 -12.74
CA LEU A 13 -16.99 -8.47 -13.40
C LEU A 13 -15.55 -8.62 -12.87
N GLY A 14 -15.37 -8.85 -11.56
CA GLY A 14 -14.06 -9.13 -10.99
C GLY A 14 -13.46 -10.44 -11.48
N LYS A 15 -14.25 -11.51 -11.55
CA LYS A 15 -13.82 -12.80 -12.15
C LYS A 15 -13.51 -12.67 -13.63
N LEU A 16 -14.32 -11.91 -14.36
CA LEU A 16 -14.11 -11.66 -15.77
C LEU A 16 -12.79 -10.93 -16.02
N ALA A 17 -12.48 -9.91 -15.21
CA ALA A 17 -11.22 -9.20 -15.29
C ALA A 17 -10.01 -10.14 -15.09
N VAL A 18 -10.03 -10.97 -14.05
CA VAL A 18 -8.98 -11.97 -13.80
C VAL A 18 -8.86 -12.97 -14.95
N ALA A 19 -9.99 -13.48 -15.43
CA ALA A 19 -10.00 -14.47 -16.53
C ALA A 19 -9.44 -13.87 -17.82
N ILE A 20 -9.79 -12.63 -18.15
CA ILE A 20 -9.31 -11.94 -19.35
C ILE A 20 -7.82 -11.64 -19.24
N ILE A 21 -7.36 -11.09 -18.11
CA ILE A 21 -5.93 -10.79 -17.89
C ILE A 21 -5.08 -12.05 -18.03
N ASN A 22 -5.54 -13.18 -17.51
CA ASN A 22 -4.80 -14.46 -17.57
C ASN A 22 -4.92 -15.19 -18.92
N LYS A 23 -5.96 -14.91 -19.71
CA LYS A 23 -6.20 -15.60 -21.00
C LYS A 23 -5.60 -14.84 -22.19
N ILE A 24 -5.47 -13.53 -22.09
CA ILE A 24 -4.89 -12.70 -23.15
C ILE A 24 -3.37 -12.79 -23.06
N ASP A 25 -2.74 -13.23 -24.14
CA ASP A 25 -1.29 -13.21 -24.29
C ASP A 25 -0.88 -11.94 -25.04
N LEU A 26 -0.53 -10.90 -24.28
CA LEU A 26 -0.06 -9.64 -24.83
C LEU A 26 1.46 -9.69 -25.00
N LYS A 27 1.94 -9.50 -26.23
CA LYS A 27 3.39 -9.45 -26.54
C LYS A 27 4.12 -8.36 -25.75
N ASN A 28 3.43 -7.26 -25.39
CA ASN A 28 4.00 -6.17 -24.59
C ASN A 28 3.42 -6.19 -23.17
N GLN A 29 4.27 -6.45 -22.22
CA GLN A 29 3.91 -6.51 -20.80
C GLN A 29 3.31 -5.21 -20.25
N SER A 30 3.73 -4.04 -20.80
CA SER A 30 3.23 -2.73 -20.38
C SER A 30 1.73 -2.51 -20.71
N LEU A 31 1.12 -3.35 -21.54
CA LEU A 31 -0.30 -3.26 -21.87
C LEU A 31 -1.21 -3.87 -20.80
N TYR A 32 -0.70 -4.78 -19.94
CA TYR A 32 -1.51 -5.39 -18.88
C TYR A 32 -2.03 -4.38 -17.84
N PRO A 33 -1.23 -3.42 -17.35
CA PRO A 33 -1.74 -2.37 -16.48
C PRO A 33 -2.81 -1.51 -17.14
N ILE A 34 -2.66 -1.18 -18.43
CA ILE A 34 -3.65 -0.39 -19.18
C ILE A 34 -4.95 -1.18 -19.36
N LEU A 35 -4.85 -2.48 -19.62
CA LEU A 35 -6.00 -3.36 -19.68
C LEU A 35 -6.77 -3.37 -18.37
N LEU A 36 -6.06 -3.50 -17.22
CA LEU A 36 -6.69 -3.44 -15.90
C LEU A 36 -7.35 -2.08 -15.65
N LEU A 37 -6.69 -0.97 -16.02
CA LEU A 37 -7.27 0.37 -15.90
C LEU A 37 -8.56 0.50 -16.72
N SER A 38 -8.58 -0.04 -17.93
CA SER A 38 -9.79 -0.08 -18.77
C SER A 38 -10.92 -0.88 -18.10
N PHE A 39 -10.60 -1.99 -17.45
CA PHE A 39 -11.57 -2.77 -16.66
C PHE A 39 -12.11 -2.01 -15.45
N ILE A 40 -11.30 -1.19 -14.80
CA ILE A 40 -11.75 -0.34 -13.68
C ILE A 40 -12.83 0.63 -14.18
N PHE A 41 -12.57 1.36 -15.26
CA PHE A 41 -13.55 2.27 -15.84
C PHE A 41 -14.79 1.54 -16.37
N PHE A 42 -14.61 0.41 -17.04
CA PHE A 42 -15.72 -0.41 -17.51
C PHE A 42 -16.63 -0.89 -16.38
N THR A 43 -16.02 -1.40 -15.30
CA THR A 43 -16.75 -1.87 -14.11
C THR A 43 -17.53 -0.73 -13.45
N PHE A 44 -16.90 0.43 -13.31
CA PHE A 44 -17.56 1.62 -12.77
C PHE A 44 -18.78 2.02 -13.61
N THR A 45 -18.56 2.23 -14.90
CA THR A 45 -19.60 2.71 -15.81
C THR A 45 -20.76 1.72 -15.95
N MET A 46 -20.46 0.42 -16.10
CA MET A 46 -21.51 -0.61 -16.20
C MET A 46 -22.36 -0.70 -14.94
N THR A 47 -21.73 -0.56 -13.78
CA THR A 47 -22.46 -0.60 -12.52
C THR A 47 -23.33 0.66 -12.34
N ASP A 48 -22.80 1.81 -12.73
CA ASP A 48 -23.53 3.09 -12.66
C ASP A 48 -24.73 3.10 -13.61
N LEU A 49 -24.58 2.61 -14.85
CA LEU A 49 -25.68 2.42 -15.81
C LEU A 49 -26.80 1.53 -15.25
N CYS A 50 -26.44 0.51 -14.47
CA CYS A 50 -27.41 -0.34 -13.76
C CYS A 50 -27.96 0.29 -12.49
N LYS A 51 -27.75 1.60 -12.26
CA LYS A 51 -28.14 2.34 -11.05
C LYS A 51 -27.57 1.72 -9.75
N GLY A 52 -26.41 1.06 -9.85
CA GLY A 52 -25.65 0.53 -8.73
C GLY A 52 -24.59 1.53 -8.25
N ASN A 53 -23.87 1.18 -7.17
CA ASN A 53 -22.75 1.98 -6.69
C ASN A 53 -21.46 1.54 -7.39
N GLY A 54 -20.97 2.32 -8.38
CA GLY A 54 -19.76 2.05 -9.16
C GLY A 54 -18.50 2.00 -8.29
N TYR A 55 -18.38 2.84 -7.26
CA TYR A 55 -17.21 2.82 -6.35
C TYR A 55 -17.09 1.51 -5.59
N LEU A 56 -18.21 1.01 -5.06
CA LEU A 56 -18.24 -0.26 -4.34
C LEU A 56 -17.93 -1.43 -5.30
N ALA A 57 -18.41 -1.35 -6.54
CA ALA A 57 -18.14 -2.37 -7.56
C ALA A 57 -16.64 -2.47 -7.90
N VAL A 58 -16.00 -1.33 -8.13
CA VAL A 58 -14.55 -1.27 -8.40
C VAL A 58 -13.75 -1.75 -7.18
N TYR A 59 -14.16 -1.40 -5.96
CA TYR A 59 -13.51 -1.87 -4.74
C TYR A 59 -13.55 -3.40 -4.61
N ILE A 60 -14.72 -4.01 -4.82
CA ILE A 60 -14.87 -5.47 -4.76
C ILE A 60 -14.07 -6.16 -5.88
N ALA A 61 -14.16 -5.63 -7.11
CA ALA A 61 -13.38 -6.16 -8.24
C ALA A 61 -11.86 -6.05 -7.96
N GLY A 62 -11.41 -4.93 -7.39
CA GLY A 62 -10.02 -4.72 -6.99
C GLY A 62 -9.54 -5.72 -5.94
N MET A 63 -10.36 -6.03 -4.92
CA MET A 63 -10.04 -7.08 -3.95
C MET A 63 -9.91 -8.45 -4.61
N MET A 64 -10.75 -8.76 -5.58
CA MET A 64 -10.69 -10.03 -6.29
C MET A 64 -9.44 -10.15 -7.14
N VAL A 65 -9.11 -9.11 -7.91
CA VAL A 65 -7.89 -9.06 -8.73
C VAL A 65 -6.64 -9.11 -7.85
N GLY A 66 -6.62 -8.38 -6.73
CA GLY A 66 -5.51 -8.35 -5.79
C GLY A 66 -5.23 -9.70 -5.11
N ASN A 67 -6.27 -10.50 -4.85
CA ASN A 67 -6.14 -11.84 -4.26
C ASN A 67 -5.96 -12.96 -5.31
N ALA A 68 -6.16 -12.67 -6.59
CA ALA A 68 -5.99 -13.66 -7.65
C ALA A 68 -4.53 -13.75 -8.09
N ARG A 69 -4.16 -14.92 -8.60
CA ARG A 69 -2.89 -15.08 -9.33
C ARG A 69 -3.08 -14.53 -10.74
N ILE A 70 -2.45 -13.40 -11.01
CA ILE A 70 -2.50 -12.73 -12.32
C ILE A 70 -1.09 -12.67 -12.95
N VAL A 71 -1.06 -12.73 -14.27
CA VAL A 71 0.17 -12.58 -15.06
C VAL A 71 0.69 -11.14 -14.90
N ASN A 72 2.01 -10.97 -14.84
CA ASN A 72 2.69 -9.67 -14.71
C ASN A 72 2.21 -8.83 -13.50
N ARG A 73 1.95 -9.50 -12.37
CA ARG A 73 1.42 -8.87 -11.14
C ARG A 73 2.29 -7.69 -10.67
N LYS A 74 3.61 -7.82 -10.76
CA LYS A 74 4.56 -6.80 -10.29
C LYS A 74 4.46 -5.51 -11.12
N GLU A 75 4.46 -5.63 -12.45
CA GLU A 75 4.33 -4.49 -13.37
C GLU A 75 3.00 -3.79 -13.18
N ILE A 76 1.91 -4.57 -13.06
CA ILE A 76 0.57 -4.04 -12.77
C ILE A 76 0.56 -3.30 -11.44
N ALA A 77 1.11 -3.88 -10.37
CA ALA A 77 1.12 -3.26 -9.04
C ALA A 77 1.94 -1.96 -9.03
N THR A 78 3.12 -1.95 -9.66
CA THR A 78 3.98 -0.77 -9.74
C THR A 78 3.30 0.36 -10.51
N PHE A 79 2.72 0.05 -11.68
CA PHE A 79 1.97 1.03 -12.48
C PHE A 79 0.77 1.58 -11.71
N MET A 80 -0.05 0.71 -11.10
CA MET A 80 -1.23 1.12 -10.32
C MET A 80 -0.86 1.96 -9.12
N SER A 81 0.27 1.67 -8.45
CA SER A 81 0.78 2.50 -7.36
C SER A 81 1.11 3.91 -7.85
N GLY A 82 1.83 4.05 -8.96
CA GLY A 82 2.14 5.36 -9.56
C GLY A 82 0.88 6.12 -9.99
N MET A 83 -0.07 5.44 -10.63
CA MET A 83 -1.35 6.03 -11.05
C MET A 83 -2.19 6.48 -9.85
N THR A 84 -2.17 5.73 -8.74
CA THR A 84 -2.87 6.10 -7.51
C THR A 84 -2.35 7.43 -6.98
N TRP A 85 -1.03 7.61 -6.91
CA TRP A 85 -0.43 8.88 -6.49
C TRP A 85 -0.80 10.03 -7.44
N LEU A 86 -0.73 9.81 -8.74
CA LEU A 86 -1.09 10.80 -9.74
C LEU A 86 -2.55 11.24 -9.61
N PHE A 87 -3.47 10.28 -9.57
CA PHE A 87 -4.90 10.58 -9.42
C PHE A 87 -5.22 11.25 -8.08
N GLN A 88 -4.51 10.89 -7.02
CA GLN A 88 -4.68 11.53 -5.72
C GLN A 88 -4.26 13.00 -5.77
N ILE A 89 -3.15 13.33 -6.42
CA ILE A 89 -2.69 14.72 -6.60
C ILE A 89 -3.70 15.51 -7.43
N ILE A 90 -4.10 14.98 -8.60
CA ILE A 90 -5.08 15.63 -9.49
C ILE A 90 -6.38 15.89 -8.76
N MET A 91 -6.87 14.91 -8.01
CA MET A 91 -8.11 15.02 -7.25
C MET A 91 -8.03 16.10 -6.17
N PHE A 92 -6.98 16.09 -5.31
CA PHE A 92 -6.85 17.12 -4.29
C PHE A 92 -6.67 18.52 -4.89
N LEU A 93 -5.96 18.64 -6.01
CA LEU A 93 -5.82 19.88 -6.74
C LEU A 93 -7.18 20.38 -7.26
N SER A 94 -7.93 19.50 -7.93
CA SER A 94 -9.26 19.84 -8.49
C SER A 94 -10.25 20.23 -7.39
N LEU A 95 -10.26 19.48 -6.28
CA LEU A 95 -11.13 19.78 -5.15
C LEU A 95 -10.71 21.06 -4.42
N GLY A 96 -9.39 21.33 -4.34
CA GLY A 96 -8.88 22.57 -3.78
C GLY A 96 -9.28 23.81 -4.60
N LEU A 97 -9.35 23.69 -5.92
CA LEU A 97 -9.81 24.77 -6.80
C LEU A 97 -11.33 25.02 -6.71
N LEU A 98 -12.10 24.02 -6.29
CA LEU A 98 -13.54 24.16 -6.09
C LEU A 98 -13.92 24.93 -4.82
N VAL A 99 -13.00 25.02 -3.85
CA VAL A 99 -13.25 25.63 -2.55
C VAL A 99 -13.09 27.15 -2.59
N ASN A 100 -14.04 27.87 -2.01
CA ASN A 100 -13.94 29.31 -1.80
C ASN A 100 -13.25 29.61 -0.44
N PRO A 101 -12.02 30.14 -0.40
CA PRO A 101 -11.30 30.39 0.84
C PRO A 101 -12.03 31.37 1.79
N HIS A 102 -12.81 32.29 1.25
CA HIS A 102 -13.55 33.28 2.05
C HIS A 102 -14.65 32.64 2.90
N GLU A 103 -15.35 31.66 2.31
CA GLU A 103 -16.37 30.89 3.01
C GLU A 103 -15.78 29.96 4.07
N MET A 104 -14.56 29.44 3.81
CA MET A 104 -13.86 28.59 4.77
C MET A 104 -13.50 29.31 6.07
N LEU A 105 -13.16 30.61 6.01
CA LEU A 105 -12.83 31.37 7.21
C LEU A 105 -14.02 31.47 8.17
N SER A 106 -15.23 31.61 7.65
CA SER A 106 -16.45 31.70 8.46
C SER A 106 -16.78 30.42 9.22
N ILE A 107 -16.41 29.26 8.65
CA ILE A 107 -16.66 27.93 9.24
C ILE A 107 -15.44 27.33 9.94
N ALA A 108 -14.28 28.01 9.90
CA ALA A 108 -13.01 27.48 10.40
C ALA A 108 -13.07 27.06 11.87
N ILE A 109 -13.69 27.88 12.75
CA ILE A 109 -13.78 27.59 14.17
C ILE A 109 -14.64 26.33 14.44
N PRO A 110 -15.90 26.22 13.98
CA PRO A 110 -16.69 25.02 14.23
C PRO A 110 -16.10 23.79 13.54
N ALA A 111 -15.55 23.91 12.33
CA ALA A 111 -14.92 22.80 11.63
C ALA A 111 -13.65 22.29 12.36
N THR A 112 -12.85 23.20 12.94
CA THR A 112 -11.68 22.84 13.76
C THR A 112 -12.12 22.11 15.03
N LEU A 113 -13.12 22.57 15.73
CA LEU A 113 -13.64 21.92 16.94
C LEU A 113 -14.14 20.50 16.65
N ILE A 114 -14.94 20.35 15.59
CA ILE A 114 -15.41 19.04 15.12
C ILE A 114 -14.24 18.16 14.72
N GLY A 115 -13.26 18.69 13.97
CA GLY A 115 -12.07 17.96 13.54
C GLY A 115 -11.24 17.45 14.72
N ILE A 116 -10.96 18.29 15.70
CA ILE A 116 -10.23 17.92 16.93
C ILE A 116 -11.01 16.87 17.71
N PHE A 117 -12.32 17.07 17.93
CA PHE A 117 -13.16 16.07 18.58
C PHE A 117 -13.11 14.72 17.89
N MET A 118 -13.17 14.71 16.57
CA MET A 118 -13.10 13.47 15.78
C MET A 118 -11.72 12.79 15.85
N ILE A 119 -10.63 13.56 15.90
CA ILE A 119 -9.27 13.03 15.96
C ILE A 119 -8.97 12.51 17.37
N VAL A 120 -9.31 13.26 18.41
CA VAL A 120 -8.87 13.01 19.79
C VAL A 120 -9.83 12.09 20.56
N LEU A 121 -11.13 12.16 20.29
CA LEU A 121 -12.16 11.43 21.05
C LEU A 121 -12.88 10.37 20.22
N ALA A 122 -13.53 10.76 19.14
CA ALA A 122 -14.42 9.84 18.42
C ALA A 122 -13.67 8.64 17.84
N ARG A 123 -12.52 8.88 17.24
CA ARG A 123 -11.74 7.82 16.61
C ARG A 123 -11.01 6.91 17.60
N PRO A 124 -10.25 7.39 18.60
CA PRO A 124 -9.67 6.51 19.60
C PRO A 124 -10.71 5.66 20.31
N LEU A 125 -11.86 6.25 20.65
CA LEU A 125 -12.95 5.52 21.30
C LEU A 125 -13.48 4.39 20.40
N SER A 126 -13.77 4.70 19.14
CA SER A 126 -14.29 3.70 18.19
C SER A 126 -13.27 2.57 17.94
N VAL A 127 -11.99 2.90 17.72
CA VAL A 127 -10.93 1.92 17.47
C VAL A 127 -10.69 1.05 18.71
N LEU A 128 -10.63 1.64 19.90
CA LEU A 128 -10.46 0.89 21.14
C LEU A 128 -11.63 -0.06 21.40
N LEU A 129 -12.87 0.40 21.19
CA LEU A 129 -14.06 -0.45 21.31
C LEU A 129 -14.05 -1.62 20.30
N CYS A 130 -13.74 -1.34 19.04
CA CYS A 130 -13.68 -2.38 17.99
C CYS A 130 -12.55 -3.38 18.21
N LEU A 131 -11.43 -2.94 18.78
CA LEU A 131 -10.28 -3.81 19.04
C LEU A 131 -10.29 -4.50 20.42
N LEU A 132 -11.30 -4.25 21.25
CA LEU A 132 -11.47 -4.93 22.54
C LEU A 132 -11.42 -6.46 22.45
N PRO A 133 -12.06 -7.13 21.43
CA PRO A 133 -12.04 -8.58 21.31
C PRO A 133 -10.63 -9.14 21.01
N PHE A 134 -9.75 -8.34 20.41
CA PHE A 134 -8.41 -8.78 19.96
C PHE A 134 -7.36 -8.64 21.09
N LYS A 135 -7.43 -9.50 22.09
CA LYS A 135 -6.57 -9.45 23.28
C LYS A 135 -5.06 -9.56 23.02
N LYS A 136 -4.64 -10.08 21.86
CA LYS A 136 -3.23 -10.25 21.48
C LYS A 136 -2.54 -8.94 21.04
N MET A 137 -3.30 -7.88 20.75
CA MET A 137 -2.74 -6.60 20.33
C MET A 137 -2.33 -5.76 21.55
N ASN A 138 -1.11 -5.23 21.50
CA ASN A 138 -0.61 -4.30 22.51
C ASN A 138 -1.41 -2.97 22.46
N ILE A 139 -1.57 -2.33 23.63
CA ILE A 139 -2.27 -1.05 23.74
C ILE A 139 -1.61 0.04 22.90
N ASN A 140 -0.27 0.06 22.81
CA ASN A 140 0.47 1.00 21.97
C ASN A 140 0.09 0.87 20.50
N SER A 141 -0.04 -0.38 19.99
CA SER A 141 -0.49 -0.64 18.63
C SER A 141 -1.93 -0.14 18.38
N ARG A 142 -2.82 -0.32 19.36
CA ARG A 142 -4.21 0.19 19.26
C ARG A 142 -4.26 1.72 19.24
N LEU A 143 -3.47 2.37 20.07
CA LEU A 143 -3.35 3.83 20.10
C LEU A 143 -2.76 4.36 18.78
N PHE A 144 -1.75 3.69 18.24
CA PHE A 144 -1.18 4.05 16.96
C PHE A 144 -2.19 3.92 15.82
N ILE A 145 -2.93 2.81 15.74
CA ILE A 145 -4.00 2.61 14.74
C ILE A 145 -5.08 3.70 14.86
N SER A 146 -5.43 4.09 16.09
CA SER A 146 -6.40 5.16 16.29
C SER A 146 -5.89 6.53 15.83
N TRP A 147 -4.59 6.77 15.94
CA TRP A 147 -3.97 8.03 15.49
C TRP A 147 -3.79 8.08 13.98
N VAL A 148 -3.29 7.02 13.34
CA VAL A 148 -2.95 6.94 11.89
C VAL A 148 -4.16 7.04 10.98
N GLY A 149 -5.30 7.33 11.50
CA GLY A 149 -6.52 7.43 10.74
C GLY A 149 -6.66 8.60 9.79
N LEU A 150 -5.73 8.73 8.87
CA LEU A 150 -5.81 9.74 7.81
C LEU A 150 -7.14 9.64 7.05
N ARG A 151 -7.77 10.79 6.87
CA ARG A 151 -8.96 10.90 6.02
C ARG A 151 -8.48 11.06 4.59
N GLY A 152 -8.87 10.12 3.75
CA GLY A 152 -8.58 10.19 2.32
C GLY A 152 -9.61 11.05 1.56
N ALA A 153 -9.52 10.94 0.25
CA ALA A 153 -10.40 11.61 -0.70
C ALA A 153 -11.88 11.25 -0.61
N VAL A 154 -12.18 10.03 -0.17
CA VAL A 154 -13.53 9.47 -0.21
C VAL A 154 -14.57 10.32 0.52
N PRO A 155 -14.34 10.85 1.75
CA PRO A 155 -15.27 11.76 2.40
C PRO A 155 -15.57 13.02 1.59
N ILE A 156 -14.54 13.58 0.92
CA ILE A 156 -14.71 14.79 0.13
C ILE A 156 -15.53 14.49 -1.13
N ILE A 157 -15.23 13.37 -1.82
CA ILE A 157 -15.99 12.94 -3.00
C ILE A 157 -17.47 12.72 -2.60
N PHE A 158 -17.75 12.06 -1.48
CA PHE A 158 -19.14 11.89 -1.03
C PHE A 158 -19.82 13.23 -0.66
N ALA A 159 -19.06 14.20 -0.18
CA ALA A 159 -19.61 15.53 0.10
C ALA A 159 -19.93 16.32 -1.17
N THR A 160 -19.42 15.95 -2.36
CA THR A 160 -19.80 16.57 -3.63
C THR A 160 -21.18 16.13 -4.12
N TYR A 161 -21.68 14.95 -3.74
CA TYR A 161 -23.00 14.47 -4.20
C TYR A 161 -24.17 15.40 -3.84
N PRO A 162 -24.30 15.85 -2.59
CA PRO A 162 -25.32 16.83 -2.25
C PRO A 162 -25.17 18.16 -3.01
N VAL A 163 -23.92 18.56 -3.32
CA VAL A 163 -23.63 19.78 -4.09
C VAL A 163 -24.11 19.61 -5.52
N VAL A 164 -23.82 18.48 -6.16
CA VAL A 164 -24.27 18.18 -7.53
C VAL A 164 -25.79 18.02 -7.60
N ALA A 165 -26.42 17.53 -6.53
CA ALA A 165 -27.87 17.39 -6.41
C ALA A 165 -28.58 18.70 -6.00
N ASP A 166 -27.84 19.80 -5.87
CA ASP A 166 -28.34 21.13 -5.52
C ASP A 166 -29.18 21.18 -4.23
N VAL A 167 -28.74 20.40 -3.23
CA VAL A 167 -29.42 20.33 -1.91
C VAL A 167 -29.12 21.60 -1.12
N PRO A 168 -30.13 22.27 -0.51
CA PRO A 168 -29.87 23.44 0.30
C PRO A 168 -28.88 23.19 1.43
N GLY A 169 -27.86 24.06 1.55
CA GLY A 169 -26.80 23.91 2.57
C GLY A 169 -25.67 22.93 2.21
N SER A 170 -25.70 22.29 1.07
CA SER A 170 -24.70 21.31 0.63
C SER A 170 -23.30 21.89 0.52
N THR A 171 -23.15 23.15 0.10
CA THR A 171 -21.86 23.85 0.02
C THR A 171 -21.21 23.97 1.40
N GLN A 172 -21.98 24.26 2.44
CA GLN A 172 -21.46 24.32 3.82
C GLN A 172 -20.97 22.94 4.29
N ILE A 173 -21.72 21.88 3.99
CA ILE A 173 -21.33 20.51 4.32
C ILE A 173 -20.02 20.16 3.62
N PHE A 174 -19.92 20.46 2.33
CA PHE A 174 -18.71 20.23 1.53
C PHE A 174 -17.50 20.97 2.13
N ASN A 175 -17.64 22.26 2.40
CA ASN A 175 -16.58 23.08 2.97
C ASN A 175 -16.11 22.57 4.33
N ILE A 176 -17.03 22.15 5.23
CA ILE A 176 -16.70 21.57 6.53
C ILE A 176 -15.94 20.25 6.36
N VAL A 177 -16.41 19.34 5.51
CA VAL A 177 -15.75 18.04 5.27
C VAL A 177 -14.37 18.24 4.67
N PHE A 178 -14.23 19.16 3.71
CA PHE A 178 -12.96 19.49 3.09
C PHE A 178 -11.97 20.05 4.12
N PHE A 179 -12.40 21.02 4.93
CA PHE A 179 -11.59 21.63 5.98
C PHE A 179 -11.09 20.60 7.00
N ILE A 180 -11.99 19.74 7.49
CA ILE A 180 -11.65 18.68 8.44
C ILE A 180 -10.65 17.68 7.81
N THR A 181 -10.79 17.40 6.53
CA THR A 181 -9.88 16.48 5.83
C THR A 181 -8.49 17.07 5.70
N ILE A 182 -8.37 18.34 5.31
CA ILE A 182 -7.07 19.04 5.27
C ILE A 182 -6.46 19.12 6.67
N LEU A 183 -7.23 19.50 7.67
CA LEU A 183 -6.76 19.55 9.06
C LEU A 183 -6.21 18.18 9.50
N SER A 184 -6.93 17.12 9.19
CA SER A 184 -6.50 15.74 9.49
C SER A 184 -5.20 15.37 8.75
N LEU A 185 -5.11 15.70 7.46
CA LEU A 185 -3.90 15.43 6.68
C LEU A 185 -2.68 16.18 7.22
N VAL A 186 -2.84 17.45 7.57
CA VAL A 186 -1.75 18.26 8.10
C VAL A 186 -1.36 17.78 9.50
N VAL A 187 -2.30 17.63 10.42
CA VAL A 187 -2.00 17.27 11.81
C VAL A 187 -1.55 15.81 11.93
N GLN A 188 -2.32 14.88 11.41
CA GLN A 188 -2.01 13.46 11.53
C GLN A 188 -0.88 13.05 10.58
N GLY A 189 -0.87 13.53 9.33
CA GLY A 189 0.16 13.18 8.34
C GLY A 189 1.56 13.55 8.79
N THR A 190 1.75 14.75 9.33
CA THR A 190 3.07 15.21 9.81
C THR A 190 3.50 14.53 11.10
N THR A 191 2.56 14.08 11.93
CA THR A 191 2.85 13.52 13.25
C THR A 191 2.93 11.98 13.28
N ILE A 192 2.67 11.28 12.18
CA ILE A 192 2.73 9.79 12.13
C ILE A 192 4.09 9.27 12.61
N SER A 193 5.18 9.75 12.04
CA SER A 193 6.54 9.29 12.37
C SER A 193 6.91 9.59 13.82
N TRP A 194 6.50 10.74 14.33
CA TRP A 194 6.71 11.11 15.72
C TRP A 194 5.90 10.22 16.67
N MET A 195 4.64 9.94 16.34
CA MET A 195 3.77 9.07 17.14
C MET A 195 4.27 7.61 17.13
N ALA A 196 4.79 7.11 15.99
CA ALA A 196 5.39 5.78 15.91
C ALA A 196 6.58 5.64 16.87
N LYS A 197 7.45 6.65 16.91
CA LYS A 197 8.58 6.69 17.85
C LYS A 197 8.14 6.78 19.32
N LEU A 198 7.16 7.65 19.61
CA LEU A 198 6.63 7.84 20.96
C LEU A 198 6.02 6.53 21.52
N LEU A 199 5.38 5.74 20.68
CA LEU A 199 4.75 4.46 21.06
C LEU A 199 5.71 3.26 20.94
N HIS A 200 6.98 3.48 20.58
CA HIS A 200 8.01 2.44 20.37
C HIS A 200 7.58 1.38 19.36
N LEU A 201 6.98 1.83 18.26
CA LEU A 201 6.52 0.98 17.15
C LEU A 201 7.34 1.19 15.87
N ASP A 202 8.37 2.01 15.94
CA ASP A 202 9.30 2.20 14.85
C ASP A 202 10.18 0.96 14.69
N THR A 203 10.03 0.29 13.57
CA THR A 203 10.96 -0.75 13.14
C THR A 203 11.98 -0.12 12.20
N PRO A 204 13.28 -0.49 12.32
CA PRO A 204 14.26 -0.07 11.32
C PRO A 204 13.74 -0.45 9.93
N LEU A 205 13.82 0.47 8.98
CA LEU A 205 13.55 0.16 7.59
C LEU A 205 14.50 -0.96 7.19
N GLU A 206 13.98 -2.17 7.05
CA GLU A 206 14.69 -3.20 6.29
C GLU A 206 14.94 -2.59 4.91
N LYS A 207 16.20 -2.48 4.53
CA LYS A 207 16.56 -2.03 3.19
C LYS A 207 15.94 -3.00 2.21
N THR A 208 14.79 -2.63 1.66
CA THR A 208 14.10 -3.39 0.62
C THR A 208 14.93 -3.24 -0.66
N GLY A 209 15.86 -4.12 -0.85
CA GLY A 209 16.77 -4.17 -1.95
C GLY A 209 18.11 -4.66 -1.44
N ASN A 210 18.56 -5.78 -2.00
CA ASN A 210 19.93 -6.20 -1.79
C ASN A 210 20.83 -5.23 -2.55
N ASP A 211 22.04 -4.99 -2.05
CA ASP A 211 23.07 -4.16 -2.70
C ASP A 211 23.46 -4.70 -4.09
N PHE A 212 22.84 -5.77 -4.53
CA PHE A 212 23.06 -6.47 -5.80
C PHE A 212 22.01 -6.16 -6.88
N GLY A 213 20.89 -5.50 -6.53
CA GLY A 213 19.82 -5.20 -7.47
C GLY A 213 19.07 -6.43 -8.01
N VAL A 214 19.24 -7.60 -7.39
CA VAL A 214 18.58 -8.85 -7.77
C VAL A 214 17.26 -8.95 -7.01
N GLU A 215 16.16 -9.00 -7.73
CA GLU A 215 14.84 -9.26 -7.18
C GLU A 215 14.39 -10.66 -7.56
N ILE A 216 14.01 -11.47 -6.57
CA ILE A 216 13.39 -12.77 -6.83
C ILE A 216 11.88 -12.59 -6.93
N PRO A 217 11.21 -13.25 -7.89
CA PRO A 217 9.75 -13.31 -7.93
C PRO A 217 9.18 -13.86 -6.61
N GLU A 218 8.12 -13.24 -6.10
CA GLU A 218 7.44 -13.66 -4.85
C GLU A 218 6.94 -15.13 -4.88
N GLU A 219 6.90 -15.72 -6.06
CA GLU A 219 6.48 -17.12 -6.28
C GLU A 219 7.52 -18.13 -5.78
N ILE A 220 8.77 -17.70 -5.64
CA ILE A 220 9.84 -18.53 -5.12
C ILE A 220 9.91 -18.28 -3.60
N ASN A 221 9.47 -19.26 -2.83
CA ASN A 221 9.42 -19.23 -1.35
C ASN A 221 10.83 -19.30 -0.74
N THR A 222 11.67 -18.30 -1.04
CA THR A 222 13.07 -18.24 -0.64
C THR A 222 13.40 -16.87 -0.07
N ASP A 223 14.13 -16.86 1.02
CA ASP A 223 14.64 -15.63 1.64
C ASP A 223 16.00 -15.26 1.04
N LEU A 224 16.09 -14.09 0.41
CA LEU A 224 17.35 -13.46 0.03
C LEU A 224 17.90 -12.65 1.20
N ARG A 225 19.15 -12.89 1.56
CA ARG A 225 19.83 -12.12 2.60
C ARG A 225 21.21 -11.69 2.13
N ASP A 226 21.54 -10.45 2.45
CA ASP A 226 22.87 -9.90 2.27
C ASP A 226 23.66 -10.11 3.56
N ILE A 227 24.81 -10.75 3.47
CA ILE A 227 25.72 -10.92 4.60
C ILE A 227 27.03 -10.23 4.25
N VAL A 228 27.49 -9.34 5.13
CA VAL A 228 28.82 -8.74 5.04
C VAL A 228 29.79 -9.63 5.82
N LEU A 229 30.86 -10.08 5.19
CA LEU A 229 31.86 -10.92 5.83
C LEU A 229 32.68 -10.12 6.83
N THR A 230 32.73 -10.62 8.06
CA THR A 230 33.60 -10.11 9.11
C THR A 230 34.85 -10.99 9.23
N GLU A 231 35.92 -10.46 9.84
CA GLU A 231 37.15 -11.23 10.08
C GLU A 231 36.89 -12.48 10.93
N GLU A 232 35.94 -12.43 11.85
CA GLU A 232 35.56 -13.55 12.69
C GLU A 232 34.94 -14.72 11.89
N MET A 233 34.20 -14.41 10.82
CA MET A 233 33.59 -15.41 9.94
C MET A 233 34.65 -16.13 9.09
N LEU A 234 35.77 -15.47 8.78
CA LEU A 234 36.88 -16.01 8.02
C LEU A 234 37.94 -16.74 8.87
N ALA A 235 37.77 -16.72 10.21
CA ALA A 235 38.75 -17.35 11.12
C ALA A 235 38.92 -18.87 10.91
N LYS A 236 37.94 -19.56 10.30
CA LYS A 236 37.96 -21.01 10.04
C LYS A 236 38.43 -21.38 8.63
N GLY A 237 38.70 -20.41 7.79
CA GLY A 237 39.11 -20.58 6.41
C GLY A 237 38.63 -19.41 5.54
N ASN A 238 39.44 -19.05 4.54
CA ASN A 238 39.14 -17.90 3.67
C ASN A 238 38.58 -18.29 2.30
N ARG A 239 38.24 -19.56 2.08
CA ARG A 239 37.60 -20.02 0.85
C ARG A 239 36.12 -20.23 1.06
N LEU A 240 35.34 -20.03 0.00
CA LEU A 240 33.88 -20.20 0.05
C LEU A 240 33.49 -21.62 0.52
N MET A 241 34.25 -22.65 0.13
CA MET A 241 34.00 -24.04 0.54
C MET A 241 34.31 -24.29 2.04
N ASP A 242 35.16 -23.48 2.67
CA ASP A 242 35.51 -23.60 4.08
C ASP A 242 34.48 -22.96 4.99
N MET A 243 33.57 -22.13 4.41
CA MET A 243 32.43 -21.56 5.11
C MET A 243 31.40 -22.67 5.31
N ASN A 244 31.24 -23.13 6.56
CA ASN A 244 30.18 -24.07 6.93
C ASN A 244 28.79 -23.39 6.84
N LEU A 245 28.30 -23.16 5.62
CA LEU A 245 26.94 -22.65 5.42
C LEU A 245 25.92 -23.72 5.84
N PRO A 246 24.85 -23.35 6.57
CA PRO A 246 23.79 -24.28 6.91
C PRO A 246 23.20 -24.96 5.66
N LYS A 247 22.74 -26.20 5.81
CA LYS A 247 22.06 -26.93 4.73
C LYS A 247 20.85 -26.13 4.24
N GLY A 248 20.72 -25.96 2.93
CA GLY A 248 19.64 -25.19 2.30
C GLY A 248 19.97 -23.70 2.06
N MET A 249 21.23 -23.30 2.27
CA MET A 249 21.74 -21.98 1.89
C MET A 249 22.69 -22.10 0.70
N LEU A 250 22.51 -21.19 -0.28
CA LEU A 250 23.38 -21.09 -1.46
C LEU A 250 23.83 -19.64 -1.64
N VAL A 251 25.12 -19.42 -1.84
CA VAL A 251 25.65 -18.11 -2.23
C VAL A 251 25.41 -17.92 -3.72
N MET A 252 24.64 -16.92 -4.09
CA MET A 252 24.30 -16.62 -5.49
C MET A 252 25.30 -15.67 -6.15
N LEU A 253 25.77 -14.67 -5.39
CA LEU A 253 26.64 -13.61 -5.91
C LEU A 253 27.51 -13.05 -4.79
N ILE A 254 28.71 -12.60 -5.15
CA ILE A 254 29.65 -11.95 -4.23
C ILE A 254 29.98 -10.58 -4.78
N LYS A 255 29.96 -9.57 -3.91
CA LYS A 255 30.34 -8.20 -4.24
C LYS A 255 31.54 -7.78 -3.41
N ARG A 256 32.62 -7.44 -4.07
CA ARG A 256 33.85 -6.87 -3.49
C ARG A 256 34.03 -5.44 -3.95
N GLY A 257 33.81 -4.49 -3.05
CA GLY A 257 33.77 -3.08 -3.44
C GLY A 257 32.70 -2.81 -4.49
N ASN A 258 33.09 -2.59 -5.74
CA ASN A 258 32.17 -2.33 -6.85
C ASN A 258 32.14 -3.47 -7.91
N GLU A 259 32.87 -4.55 -7.68
CA GLU A 259 32.95 -5.68 -8.60
C GLU A 259 32.06 -6.83 -8.15
N PHE A 260 31.37 -7.45 -9.10
CA PHE A 260 30.56 -8.64 -8.88
C PHE A 260 31.33 -9.90 -9.31
N MET A 261 31.36 -10.89 -8.44
CA MET A 261 32.03 -12.15 -8.68
C MET A 261 31.08 -13.33 -8.60
N ILE A 262 31.24 -14.28 -9.52
CA ILE A 262 30.49 -15.54 -9.50
C ILE A 262 31.08 -16.43 -8.39
N PRO A 263 30.28 -16.95 -7.46
CA PRO A 263 30.76 -17.79 -6.39
C PRO A 263 31.31 -19.12 -6.95
N ASN A 264 32.53 -19.44 -6.55
CA ASN A 264 33.17 -20.75 -6.79
C ASN A 264 33.74 -21.21 -5.45
N GLY A 265 33.68 -22.51 -5.17
CA GLY A 265 34.16 -23.09 -3.91
C GLY A 265 35.61 -22.76 -3.58
N SER A 266 36.46 -22.58 -4.60
CA SER A 266 37.88 -22.22 -4.46
C SER A 266 38.12 -20.70 -4.31
N LEU A 267 37.09 -19.85 -4.44
CA LEU A 267 37.24 -18.42 -4.39
C LEU A 267 37.66 -17.97 -2.98
N GLN A 268 38.70 -17.16 -2.91
CA GLN A 268 39.19 -16.57 -1.68
C GLN A 268 38.32 -15.35 -1.31
N LEU A 269 37.77 -15.37 -0.13
CA LEU A 269 36.91 -14.32 0.45
C LEU A 269 37.79 -13.40 1.30
N HIS A 270 37.42 -12.14 1.36
CA HIS A 270 38.06 -11.11 2.18
C HIS A 270 37.04 -10.49 3.12
N ALA A 271 37.51 -9.98 4.25
CA ALA A 271 36.66 -9.19 5.15
C ALA A 271 36.14 -7.96 4.41
N GLY A 272 34.84 -7.70 4.54
CA GLY A 272 34.13 -6.65 3.81
C GLY A 272 33.47 -7.10 2.51
N ASP A 273 33.70 -8.34 2.02
CA ASP A 273 32.93 -8.89 0.91
C ASP A 273 31.47 -9.05 1.32
N LYS A 274 30.56 -8.72 0.40
CA LYS A 274 29.12 -8.90 0.59
C LYS A 274 28.68 -10.15 -0.17
N LEU A 275 28.01 -11.05 0.51
CA LEU A 275 27.46 -12.27 -0.06
C LEU A 275 25.96 -12.15 -0.20
N LEU A 276 25.44 -12.42 -1.39
CA LEU A 276 24.01 -12.63 -1.63
C LEU A 276 23.70 -14.10 -1.44
N ILE A 277 22.96 -14.42 -0.40
CA ILE A 277 22.62 -15.78 -0.01
C ILE A 277 21.13 -16.01 -0.20
N ILE A 278 20.78 -17.12 -0.83
CA ILE A 278 19.42 -17.65 -0.91
C ILE A 278 19.27 -18.77 0.11
N SER A 279 18.20 -18.73 0.89
CA SER A 279 17.84 -19.80 1.82
C SER A 279 16.44 -20.30 1.58
N GLU A 280 16.21 -21.60 1.73
CA GLU A 280 14.84 -22.12 1.75
C GLU A 280 14.08 -21.52 2.92
N SER A 281 12.92 -20.90 2.64
CA SER A 281 12.00 -20.42 3.68
C SER A 281 11.49 -21.63 4.44
N LYS A 282 11.82 -21.74 5.73
CA LYS A 282 11.15 -22.68 6.62
C LYS A 282 9.71 -22.20 6.76
N THR A 283 8.82 -22.83 6.03
CA THR A 283 7.37 -22.70 6.25
C THR A 283 7.07 -22.96 7.71
N LYS A 284 6.61 -21.94 8.45
CA LYS A 284 6.03 -22.06 9.78
C LYS A 284 4.55 -22.38 9.68
#